data_4a7aeaeb5fdf0453becc0ceae971ff5a
#
_entry.id   4a7aeaeb5fdf0453becc0ceae971ff5a
#
_cell.length_a   1.000
_cell.length_b   1.000
_cell.length_c   1.000
_cell.angle_alpha   90.00
_cell.angle_beta   90.00
_cell.angle_gamma   90.00
#
_symmetry.space_group_name_H-M   'P 1'
#
loop_
_entity.id
_entity.type
_entity.pdbx_description
1 polymer ?
#
loop_
_entity_poly.entity_id
_entity_poly.type
_entity_poly.pdbx_seq_one_letter_code
_entity_poly.pdbx_strand_id
1 'polypeptide(L)'
;MYTLITAANSAEAYSLKNTLNTDHILLGDYMELPDILVRSGKVISLPNPKNAAYTHQMLALCLDNAVNSVYVLREEEKQLLLNAKQLFEEYNIQIGTADDKI
;
A
#
# COMPACT_ATOMS: atom_id res chain seq x y z
N MET A 1 6.22 -11.24 -6.95
CA MET A 1 6.12 -9.88 -6.47
C MET A 1 4.68 -9.52 -6.12
N TYR A 2 4.52 -8.54 -5.27
CA TYR A 2 3.19 -8.23 -4.72
C TYR A 2 2.74 -6.84 -5.08
N THR A 3 1.42 -6.67 -5.12
CA THR A 3 0.78 -5.36 -5.22
C THR A 3 0.19 -5.02 -3.86
N LEU A 4 0.57 -3.87 -3.31
CA LEU A 4 0.04 -3.39 -2.03
C LEU A 4 -1.12 -2.44 -2.31
N ILE A 5 -2.24 -2.68 -1.64
CA ILE A 5 -3.38 -1.77 -1.68
C ILE A 5 -3.56 -1.20 -0.28
N THR A 6 -3.50 0.12 -0.14
CA THR A 6 -3.70 0.77 1.15
C THR A 6 -5.17 0.84 1.52
N ALA A 7 -5.46 1.39 2.69
CA ALA A 7 -6.84 1.54 3.18
C ALA A 7 -7.58 0.20 3.24
N ALA A 8 -6.92 -0.83 3.78
CA ALA A 8 -7.48 -2.19 3.86
C ALA A 8 -8.83 -2.24 4.56
N ASN A 9 -9.15 -1.21 5.33
CA ASN A 9 -10.40 -1.12 6.07
C ASN A 9 -11.56 -0.56 5.24
N SER A 10 -11.35 -0.29 3.95
CA SER A 10 -12.36 0.32 3.10
C SER A 10 -12.92 -0.66 2.07
N ALA A 11 -14.18 -0.42 1.67
CA ALA A 11 -14.79 -1.20 0.60
C ALA A 11 -14.09 -0.96 -0.74
N GLU A 12 -13.52 0.22 -0.93
CA GLU A 12 -12.79 0.58 -2.14
C GLU A 12 -11.58 -0.33 -2.36
N ALA A 13 -10.86 -0.65 -1.28
CA ALA A 13 -9.70 -1.53 -1.35
C ALA A 13 -10.10 -2.94 -1.83
N TYR A 14 -11.19 -3.47 -1.32
CA TYR A 14 -11.65 -4.79 -1.73
C TYR A 14 -12.19 -4.79 -3.15
N SER A 15 -12.84 -3.72 -3.54
CA SER A 15 -13.31 -3.57 -4.92
C SER A 15 -12.13 -3.56 -5.89
N LEU A 16 -11.08 -2.81 -5.58
CA LEU A 16 -9.89 -2.77 -6.40
C LEU A 16 -9.18 -4.11 -6.45
N LYS A 17 -9.09 -4.80 -5.31
CA LYS A 17 -8.51 -6.13 -5.23
C LYS A 17 -9.19 -7.09 -6.21
N ASN A 18 -10.51 -7.07 -6.24
CA ASN A 18 -11.28 -7.94 -7.14
C ASN A 18 -11.07 -7.57 -8.61
N THR A 19 -10.91 -6.27 -8.89
CA THR A 19 -10.68 -5.78 -10.25
C THR A 19 -9.33 -6.23 -10.80
N LEU A 20 -8.30 -6.25 -9.96
CA LEU A 20 -6.95 -6.60 -10.39
C LEU A 20 -6.78 -8.07 -10.74
N ASN A 21 -7.65 -8.93 -10.22
CA ASN A 21 -7.70 -10.34 -10.56
C ASN A 21 -6.34 -11.04 -10.50
N THR A 22 -5.61 -10.85 -9.41
CA THR A 22 -4.34 -11.51 -9.15
C THR A 22 -4.31 -12.02 -7.71
N ASP A 23 -3.56 -13.09 -7.48
CA ASP A 23 -3.42 -13.67 -6.15
C ASP A 23 -2.32 -13.00 -5.32
N HIS A 24 -1.51 -12.16 -5.95
CA HIS A 24 -0.35 -11.55 -5.31
C HIS A 24 -0.69 -10.14 -4.82
N ILE A 25 -1.68 -10.05 -3.94
CA ILE A 25 -2.12 -8.77 -3.38
C ILE A 25 -1.96 -8.79 -1.88
N LEU A 26 -1.36 -7.72 -1.35
CA LEU A 26 -1.30 -7.43 0.07
C LEU A 26 -2.22 -6.25 0.36
N LEU A 27 -3.05 -6.38 1.38
CA LEU A 27 -3.84 -5.25 1.86
C LEU A 27 -3.16 -4.69 3.10
N GLY A 28 -3.14 -3.38 3.23
CA GLY A 28 -2.52 -2.73 4.37
C GLY A 28 -3.24 -1.47 4.77
N ASP A 29 -3.06 -1.06 6.02
CA ASP A 29 -3.62 0.19 6.51
C ASP A 29 -2.78 0.71 7.66
N TYR A 30 -2.72 2.04 7.81
CA TYR A 30 -2.06 2.65 8.96
C TYR A 30 -3.04 2.77 10.13
N MET A 31 -4.35 2.66 9.87
CA MET A 31 -5.35 2.63 10.91
C MET A 31 -5.31 1.29 11.65
N GLU A 32 -5.84 1.26 12.87
CA GLU A 32 -5.87 0.04 13.65
C GLU A 32 -6.66 -1.05 12.91
N LEU A 33 -6.05 -2.22 12.84
CA LEU A 33 -6.65 -3.38 12.17
C LEU A 33 -6.98 -4.46 13.20
N PRO A 34 -8.05 -5.26 12.97
CA PRO A 34 -8.34 -6.39 13.85
C PRO A 34 -7.14 -7.35 13.91
N ASP A 35 -6.78 -7.76 15.12
CA ASP A 35 -5.63 -8.66 15.34
C ASP A 35 -5.71 -9.94 14.52
N ILE A 36 -6.89 -10.49 14.38
CA ILE A 36 -7.05 -11.74 13.64
C ILE A 36 -6.67 -11.59 12.18
N LEU A 37 -6.94 -10.45 11.57
CA LEU A 37 -6.57 -10.20 10.19
C LEU A 37 -5.06 -10.03 10.03
N VAL A 38 -4.43 -9.33 10.97
CA VAL A 38 -2.98 -9.13 10.95
C VAL A 38 -2.27 -10.47 11.17
N ARG A 39 -2.72 -11.27 12.12
CA ARG A 39 -2.12 -12.57 12.43
C ARG A 39 -2.26 -13.56 11.28
N SER A 40 -3.33 -13.46 10.50
CA SER A 40 -3.54 -14.37 9.36
C SER A 40 -2.63 -14.05 8.19
N GLY A 41 -1.95 -12.91 8.21
CA GLY A 41 -1.11 -12.45 7.11
C GLY A 41 -1.86 -11.87 5.93
N LYS A 42 -3.18 -11.70 6.05
CA LYS A 42 -4.00 -11.16 4.95
C LYS A 42 -3.92 -9.65 4.84
N VAL A 43 -3.63 -8.98 5.95
CA VAL A 43 -3.42 -7.53 5.97
C VAL A 43 -2.17 -7.23 6.77
N ILE A 44 -1.51 -6.13 6.42
CA ILE A 44 -0.29 -5.69 7.12
C ILE A 44 -0.49 -4.29 7.67
N SER A 45 0.23 -4.01 8.75
CA SER A 45 0.20 -2.69 9.36
C SER A 45 1.13 -1.75 8.61
N LEU A 46 0.62 -0.59 8.23
CA LEU A 46 1.41 0.41 7.50
C LEU A 46 1.86 1.53 8.43
N PRO A 47 2.94 2.25 8.08
CA PRO A 47 3.37 3.42 8.85
C PRO A 47 2.30 4.51 8.83
N ASN A 48 2.28 5.33 9.87
CA ASN A 48 1.35 6.45 9.97
C ASN A 48 1.86 7.61 9.09
N PRO A 49 1.04 8.18 8.20
CA PRO A 49 1.46 9.28 7.34
C PRO A 49 1.83 10.56 8.08
N LYS A 50 1.46 10.68 9.34
CA LYS A 50 1.89 11.82 10.17
C LYS A 50 3.32 11.69 10.67
N ASN A 51 3.92 10.51 10.54
CA ASN A 51 5.29 10.29 10.94
C ASN A 51 6.23 10.93 9.92
N ALA A 52 7.24 11.68 10.39
CA ALA A 52 8.18 12.35 9.50
C ALA A 52 8.97 11.36 8.62
N ALA A 53 9.15 10.13 9.08
CA ALA A 53 9.86 9.09 8.34
C ALA A 53 8.94 8.22 7.48
N TYR A 54 7.68 8.61 7.29
CA TYR A 54 6.68 7.79 6.61
C TYR A 54 7.17 7.26 5.26
N THR A 55 7.69 8.14 4.41
CA THR A 55 8.11 7.77 3.05
C THR A 55 9.18 6.69 3.07
N HIS A 56 10.19 6.84 3.93
CA HIS A 56 11.26 5.86 4.04
C HIS A 56 10.78 4.55 4.67
N GLN A 57 9.87 4.64 5.62
CA GLN A 57 9.28 3.46 6.24
C GLN A 57 8.43 2.67 5.23
N MET A 58 7.67 3.36 4.39
CA MET A 58 6.91 2.70 3.33
C MET A 58 7.82 2.05 2.30
N LEU A 59 8.89 2.71 1.92
CA LEU A 59 9.84 2.12 0.98
C LEU A 59 10.45 0.84 1.55
N ALA A 60 10.90 0.89 2.81
CA ALA A 60 11.47 -0.28 3.47
C ALA A 60 10.46 -1.43 3.56
N LEU A 61 9.22 -1.11 3.90
CA LEU A 61 8.15 -2.11 3.97
C LEU A 61 7.91 -2.77 2.62
N CYS A 62 7.89 -1.98 1.56
CA CYS A 62 7.72 -2.53 0.21
C CYS A 62 8.86 -3.45 -0.17
N LEU A 63 10.09 -3.06 0.14
CA LEU A 63 11.25 -3.90 -0.17
C LEU A 63 11.23 -5.18 0.65
N ASP A 64 10.86 -5.10 1.92
CA ASP A 64 10.82 -6.26 2.81
C ASP A 64 9.74 -7.29 2.39
N ASN A 65 8.69 -6.82 1.74
CA ASN A 65 7.56 -7.66 1.35
C ASN A 65 7.50 -7.96 -0.15
N ALA A 66 8.55 -7.63 -0.87
CA ALA A 66 8.63 -7.85 -2.33
C ALA A 66 7.48 -7.16 -3.09
N VAL A 67 7.11 -5.97 -2.65
CA VAL A 67 6.07 -5.18 -3.30
C VAL A 67 6.67 -4.39 -4.45
N ASN A 68 6.07 -4.46 -5.62
CA ASN A 68 6.51 -3.68 -6.78
C ASN A 68 5.45 -2.72 -7.32
N SER A 69 4.26 -2.72 -6.73
CA SER A 69 3.21 -1.78 -7.09
C SER A 69 2.42 -1.41 -5.83
N VAL A 70 2.11 -0.13 -5.68
CA VAL A 70 1.32 0.36 -4.56
C VAL A 70 0.15 1.18 -5.10
N TYR A 71 -1.06 0.79 -4.74
CA TYR A 71 -2.26 1.59 -4.99
C TYR A 71 -2.60 2.34 -3.72
N VAL A 72 -2.55 3.66 -3.78
CA VAL A 72 -2.76 4.53 -2.63
C VAL A 72 -4.18 5.06 -2.65
N LEU A 73 -4.97 4.69 -1.66
CA LEU A 73 -6.39 5.06 -1.62
C LEU A 73 -6.71 6.17 -0.62
N ARG A 74 -5.87 6.37 0.41
CA ARG A 74 -6.09 7.43 1.39
C ARG A 74 -5.41 8.71 0.95
N GLU A 75 -6.12 9.82 1.04
CA GLU A 75 -5.66 11.11 0.54
C GLU A 75 -4.36 11.57 1.19
N GLU A 76 -4.24 11.42 2.52
CA GLU A 76 -3.03 11.86 3.23
C GLU A 76 -1.80 11.05 2.83
N GLU A 77 -1.97 9.78 2.49
CA GLU A 77 -0.87 8.95 1.99
C GLU A 77 -0.58 9.25 0.51
N LYS A 78 -1.63 9.52 -0.24
CA LYS A 78 -1.52 9.79 -1.67
C LYS A 78 -0.57 10.95 -1.94
N GLN A 79 -0.73 12.05 -1.21
CA GLN A 79 0.13 13.21 -1.39
C GLN A 79 1.59 12.90 -1.12
N LEU A 80 1.84 12.19 -0.02
CA LEU A 80 3.21 11.85 0.37
C LEU A 80 3.87 10.91 -0.62
N LEU A 81 3.16 9.88 -1.05
CA LEU A 81 3.74 8.88 -1.95
C LEU A 81 3.86 9.38 -3.38
N LEU A 82 2.94 10.21 -3.87
CA LEU A 82 3.08 10.79 -5.19
C LEU A 82 4.26 11.75 -5.25
N ASN A 83 4.51 12.50 -4.17
CA ASN A 83 5.69 13.36 -4.09
C ASN A 83 7.00 12.55 -4.10
N ALA A 84 6.96 11.31 -3.65
CA ALA A 84 8.12 10.43 -3.60
C ALA A 84 8.12 9.41 -4.74
N LYS A 85 7.25 9.58 -5.73
CA LYS A 85 7.07 8.60 -6.80
C LYS A 85 8.39 8.25 -7.49
N GLN A 86 9.22 9.24 -7.78
CA GLN A 86 10.51 9.02 -8.43
C GLN A 86 11.43 8.16 -7.57
N LEU A 87 11.46 8.40 -6.27
CA LEU A 87 12.26 7.60 -5.35
C LEU A 87 11.84 6.13 -5.40
N PHE A 88 10.54 5.86 -5.36
CA PHE A 88 10.05 4.49 -5.43
C PHE A 88 10.36 3.84 -6.78
N GLU A 89 10.26 4.60 -7.87
CA GLU A 89 10.58 4.08 -9.20
C GLU A 89 12.04 3.66 -9.32
N GLU A 90 12.94 4.31 -8.60
CA GLU A 90 14.36 3.93 -8.57
C GLU A 90 14.55 2.52 -8.00
N TYR A 91 13.60 2.04 -7.22
CA TYR A 91 13.61 0.69 -6.66
C TYR A 91 12.62 -0.23 -7.37
N ASN A 92 12.18 0.15 -8.56
CA ASN A 92 11.22 -0.59 -9.38
C ASN A 92 9.88 -0.80 -8.69
N ILE A 93 9.44 0.21 -7.94
CA ILE A 93 8.14 0.22 -7.28
C ILE A 93 7.28 1.31 -7.90
N GLN A 94 6.14 0.92 -8.46
CA GLN A 94 5.20 1.87 -9.07
C GLN A 94 4.20 2.35 -8.05
N ILE A 95 3.95 3.66 -8.03
CA ILE A 95 2.93 4.26 -7.17
C ILE A 95 1.77 4.68 -8.06
N GLY A 96 0.58 4.22 -7.74
CA GLY A 96 -0.62 4.59 -8.48
C GLY A 96 -1.79 4.85 -7.56
N THR A 97 -2.87 5.35 -8.14
CA THR A 97 -4.13 5.58 -7.43
C THR A 97 -5.20 4.67 -8.02
N ALA A 98 -6.38 4.64 -7.39
CA ALA A 98 -7.47 3.79 -7.88
C ALA A 98 -7.85 4.10 -9.32
N ASP A 99 -7.63 5.34 -9.77
CA ASP A 99 -7.98 5.77 -11.12
C ASP A 99 -6.94 5.38 -12.16
N ASP A 100 -5.71 5.15 -11.75
CA ASP A 100 -4.61 4.90 -12.68
C ASP A 100 -4.63 3.50 -13.28
N LYS A 101 -5.03 2.52 -12.53
CA LYS A 101 -5.07 1.10 -12.92
C LYS A 101 -3.82 0.66 -13.69
N ILE A 102 -2.78 0.53 -12.94
CA ILE A 102 -1.49 0.08 -13.48
C ILE A 102 -1.61 -1.25 -14.22
#